data_616bcee7459e06749373c6f0c7a9bcb0
#
_entry.id   616bcee7459e06749373c6f0c7a9bcb0
#
_cell.length_a   1.000
_cell.length_b   1.000
_cell.length_c   1.000
_cell.angle_alpha   90.00
_cell.angle_beta   90.00
_cell.angle_gamma   90.00
#
_symmetry.space_group_name_H-M   'P 1'
#
loop_
_entity.id
_entity.type
_entity.pdbx_description
1 polymer ?
#
loop_
_entity_poly.entity_id
_entity_poly.type
_entity_poly.pdbx_seq_one_letter_code
_entity_poly.pdbx_strand_id
1 'polypeptide(L)'
;MGKKLLITAICCAALAVVGLSPVMAEKTLKVGTYGGYFKDSFDKHIYPDFTKETGIKIESIAEPTGEAWLVQLDQAARAGKAPADVSMMAMGPMLRGQKRELWTPLDLAKIPNHTNLLAPFVHRYPDGRVDGIGAVSWYITLVSNTNVFPQAPTSWADMWAPDKKDKLGLLALATNSFLLEVTATTFFGGTKILDTKEGIIKVLNKLAEIKPNVKLWYRDEGQFQQALQSGEIPMGQYYHDVAGLAAADGHPVRTTFPKEGGVMDSGVWAVTKASKKLEEAYIFMNYMSRPDIQAKMSRKVGTAPTVKRELTDLTDAEFGSVSSAIPPIIPRYDIYFELYGDWINTKWTEMITK
;
A
#
# COMPACT_ATOMS: atom_id res chain seq x y z
N MET A 1 -89.18 47.25 -14.39
CA MET A 1 -88.68 47.09 -13.03
C MET A 1 -88.08 45.67 -12.93
N GLY A 2 -86.75 45.53 -13.07
CA GLY A 2 -86.05 44.26 -13.15
C GLY A 2 -85.05 44.23 -12.04
N LYS A 3 -85.18 43.29 -11.16
CA LYS A 3 -84.15 43.01 -10.09
C LYS A 3 -83.07 42.11 -10.65
N LYS A 4 -81.85 42.61 -10.69
CA LYS A 4 -80.64 41.82 -10.96
C LYS A 4 -80.19 41.06 -9.71
N LEU A 5 -80.14 39.74 -9.82
CA LEU A 5 -79.55 38.86 -8.78
C LEU A 5 -78.04 38.82 -8.99
N LEU A 6 -77.24 39.19 -7.97
CA LEU A 6 -75.77 39.04 -7.97
C LEU A 6 -75.43 37.68 -7.34
N ILE A 7 -74.84 36.80 -8.14
CA ILE A 7 -74.29 35.53 -7.61
C ILE A 7 -72.86 35.76 -7.32
N THR A 8 -72.45 35.68 -6.01
CA THR A 8 -71.09 35.77 -5.58
C THR A 8 -70.50 34.35 -5.58
N ALA A 9 -69.53 34.09 -6.46
CA ALA A 9 -68.80 32.83 -6.51
C ALA A 9 -67.62 32.92 -5.51
N ILE A 10 -67.63 32.08 -4.47
CA ILE A 10 -66.54 31.90 -3.55
C ILE A 10 -65.58 30.85 -4.12
N CYS A 11 -64.41 31.30 -4.64
CA CYS A 11 -63.31 30.42 -5.02
C CYS A 11 -62.51 30.01 -3.78
N CYS A 12 -62.69 28.76 -3.32
CA CYS A 12 -61.80 28.15 -2.34
C CYS A 12 -60.46 27.78 -3.05
N ALA A 13 -59.40 28.56 -2.86
CA ALA A 13 -58.07 28.21 -3.26
C ALA A 13 -57.49 27.21 -2.26
N ALA A 14 -57.43 25.95 -2.61
CA ALA A 14 -56.70 24.92 -1.85
C ALA A 14 -55.17 25.13 -2.08
N LEU A 15 -54.49 25.69 -1.08
CA LEU A 15 -53.03 25.69 -1.08
C LEU A 15 -52.51 24.25 -0.84
N ALA A 16 -52.07 23.62 -1.90
CA ALA A 16 -51.25 22.39 -1.79
C ALA A 16 -49.88 22.75 -1.26
N VAL A 17 -49.65 22.51 0.03
CA VAL A 17 -48.31 22.55 0.62
C VAL A 17 -47.54 21.35 0.09
N VAL A 18 -46.78 21.56 -0.99
CA VAL A 18 -45.78 20.61 -1.44
C VAL A 18 -44.65 20.62 -0.41
N GLY A 19 -44.67 19.61 0.45
CA GLY A 19 -43.56 19.37 1.39
C GLY A 19 -42.27 19.15 0.61
N LEU A 20 -41.46 20.19 0.47
CA LEU A 20 -40.04 20.06 0.09
C LEU A 20 -39.34 19.29 1.19
N SER A 21 -39.26 17.96 1.02
CA SER A 21 -38.26 17.18 1.81
C SER A 21 -36.89 17.80 1.51
N PRO A 22 -36.12 18.17 2.55
CA PRO A 22 -34.77 18.65 2.31
C PRO A 22 -34.02 17.56 1.56
N VAL A 23 -33.60 17.83 0.34
CA VAL A 23 -32.63 17.00 -0.36
C VAL A 23 -31.36 17.10 0.46
N MET A 24 -31.12 16.10 1.31
CA MET A 24 -29.84 15.97 2.01
C MET A 24 -28.77 15.90 0.94
N ALA A 25 -27.88 16.89 0.90
CA ALA A 25 -26.75 16.87 -0.03
C ALA A 25 -26.03 15.52 0.11
N GLU A 26 -25.87 14.82 -1.01
CA GLU A 26 -25.18 13.52 -1.05
C GLU A 26 -23.79 13.68 -0.43
N LYS A 27 -23.51 12.94 0.65
CA LYS A 27 -22.20 12.96 1.26
C LYS A 27 -21.23 12.26 0.34
N THR A 28 -20.16 12.93 -0.06
CA THR A 28 -19.12 12.39 -0.94
C THR A 28 -17.77 12.43 -0.24
N LEU A 29 -16.90 11.47 -0.53
CA LEU A 29 -15.52 11.42 -0.09
C LEU A 29 -14.63 11.09 -1.29
N LYS A 30 -13.63 11.92 -1.58
CA LYS A 30 -12.62 11.65 -2.60
C LYS A 30 -11.52 10.78 -2.01
N VAL A 31 -11.38 9.58 -2.55
CA VAL A 31 -10.38 8.61 -2.11
C VAL A 31 -9.40 8.34 -3.25
N GLY A 32 -8.15 8.72 -3.03
CA GLY A 32 -7.04 8.42 -3.92
C GLY A 32 -6.47 7.03 -3.64
N THR A 33 -6.20 6.28 -4.71
CA THR A 33 -5.52 4.98 -4.65
C THR A 33 -4.56 4.84 -5.82
N TYR A 34 -3.68 3.85 -5.78
CA TYR A 34 -2.90 3.48 -6.96
C TYR A 34 -3.84 3.15 -8.11
N GLY A 35 -3.45 3.58 -9.33
CA GLY A 35 -4.24 3.35 -10.53
C GLY A 35 -4.30 1.88 -10.97
N GLY A 36 -4.96 1.64 -12.11
CA GLY A 36 -5.08 0.33 -12.72
C GLY A 36 -5.79 -0.68 -11.83
N TYR A 37 -5.25 -1.90 -11.75
CA TYR A 37 -5.84 -3.02 -11.03
C TYR A 37 -6.29 -2.69 -9.59
N PHE A 38 -5.48 -1.92 -8.85
CA PHE A 38 -5.83 -1.52 -7.47
C PHE A 38 -7.13 -0.73 -7.43
N LYS A 39 -7.18 0.38 -8.17
CA LYS A 39 -8.36 1.23 -8.22
C LYS A 39 -9.60 0.44 -8.67
N ASP A 40 -9.47 -0.32 -9.76
CA ASP A 40 -10.59 -1.08 -10.33
C ASP A 40 -11.12 -2.13 -9.34
N SER A 41 -10.23 -2.76 -8.57
CA SER A 41 -10.61 -3.74 -7.54
C SER A 41 -11.34 -3.08 -6.36
N PHE A 42 -10.90 -1.91 -5.90
CA PHE A 42 -11.61 -1.16 -4.86
C PHE A 42 -12.97 -0.67 -5.34
N ASP A 43 -13.04 -0.11 -6.55
CA ASP A 43 -14.28 0.38 -7.16
C ASP A 43 -15.31 -0.74 -7.32
N LYS A 44 -14.86 -1.92 -7.68
CA LYS A 44 -15.73 -3.07 -7.93
C LYS A 44 -16.17 -3.78 -6.66
N HIS A 45 -15.28 -3.93 -5.67
CA HIS A 45 -15.48 -4.89 -4.60
C HIS A 45 -15.59 -4.25 -3.20
N ILE A 46 -15.08 -3.05 -2.97
CA ILE A 46 -14.99 -2.46 -1.63
C ILE A 46 -15.90 -1.23 -1.49
N TYR A 47 -15.78 -0.25 -2.36
CA TYR A 47 -16.48 1.02 -2.25
C TYR A 47 -18.02 0.93 -2.37
N PRO A 48 -18.61 0.02 -3.18
CA PRO A 48 -20.05 -0.12 -3.22
C PRO A 48 -20.67 -0.52 -1.88
N ASP A 49 -20.04 -1.43 -1.14
CA ASP A 49 -20.52 -1.86 0.16
C ASP A 49 -20.36 -0.77 1.23
N PHE A 50 -19.24 -0.04 1.20
CA PHE A 50 -19.06 1.14 2.05
C PHE A 50 -20.16 2.17 1.81
N THR A 51 -20.43 2.51 0.56
CA THR A 51 -21.49 3.47 0.19
C THR A 51 -22.86 2.99 0.65
N LYS A 52 -23.16 1.71 0.46
CA LYS A 52 -24.44 1.10 0.89
C LYS A 52 -24.62 1.17 2.41
N GLU A 53 -23.54 0.94 3.16
CA GLU A 53 -23.59 0.90 4.64
C GLU A 53 -23.63 2.31 5.25
N THR A 54 -22.88 3.26 4.70
CA THR A 54 -22.67 4.57 5.31
C THR A 54 -23.47 5.70 4.68
N GLY A 55 -23.97 5.51 3.46
CA GLY A 55 -24.57 6.58 2.66
C GLY A 55 -23.54 7.58 2.11
N ILE A 56 -22.24 7.33 2.27
CA ILE A 56 -21.17 8.19 1.75
C ILE A 56 -20.70 7.62 0.41
N LYS A 57 -20.87 8.41 -0.66
CA LYS A 57 -20.39 8.01 -1.98
C LYS A 57 -18.90 8.25 -2.13
N ILE A 58 -18.18 7.25 -2.61
CA ILE A 58 -16.77 7.39 -2.94
C ILE A 58 -16.60 7.96 -4.35
N GLU A 59 -15.84 9.05 -4.44
CA GLU A 59 -15.27 9.54 -5.69
C GLU A 59 -13.82 9.03 -5.77
N SER A 60 -13.62 7.96 -6.54
CA SER A 60 -12.36 7.24 -6.64
C SER A 60 -11.40 7.95 -7.60
N ILE A 61 -10.19 8.24 -7.12
CA ILE A 61 -9.15 8.97 -7.83
C ILE A 61 -7.94 8.05 -8.05
N ALA A 62 -7.47 7.94 -9.32
CA ALA A 62 -6.17 7.34 -9.60
C ALA A 62 -5.07 8.35 -9.27
N GLU A 63 -4.25 8.07 -8.28
CA GLU A 63 -3.15 8.94 -7.87
C GLU A 63 -1.97 8.81 -8.84
N PRO A 64 -1.36 9.91 -9.25
CA PRO A 64 -0.02 9.87 -9.83
C PRO A 64 0.98 9.27 -8.82
N THR A 65 1.93 8.48 -9.30
CA THR A 65 2.90 7.83 -8.41
C THR A 65 3.92 8.81 -7.83
N GLY A 66 4.27 8.59 -6.57
CA GLY A 66 5.43 9.19 -5.93
C GLY A 66 5.42 10.71 -5.78
N GLU A 67 6.49 11.36 -6.23
CA GLU A 67 6.73 12.79 -6.01
C GLU A 67 5.72 13.70 -6.72
N ALA A 68 5.25 13.31 -7.89
CA ALA A 68 4.26 14.08 -8.65
C ALA A 68 2.97 14.30 -7.85
N TRP A 69 2.52 13.28 -7.11
CA TRP A 69 1.36 13.39 -6.25
C TRP A 69 1.62 14.32 -5.06
N LEU A 70 2.77 14.19 -4.39
CA LEU A 70 3.13 15.06 -3.27
C LEU A 70 3.19 16.53 -3.66
N VAL A 71 3.67 16.85 -4.87
CA VAL A 71 3.65 18.21 -5.42
C VAL A 71 2.22 18.74 -5.58
N GLN A 72 1.31 17.91 -6.12
CA GLN A 72 -0.11 18.28 -6.24
C GLN A 72 -0.76 18.51 -4.88
N LEU A 73 -0.49 17.65 -3.89
CA LEU A 73 -1.00 17.81 -2.53
C LEU A 73 -0.48 19.07 -1.85
N ASP A 74 0.80 19.44 -2.03
CA ASP A 74 1.37 20.68 -1.49
C ASP A 74 0.72 21.92 -2.11
N GLN A 75 0.55 21.93 -3.43
CA GLN A 75 -0.16 23.01 -4.13
C GLN A 75 -1.62 23.12 -3.67
N ALA A 76 -2.28 22.00 -3.51
CA ALA A 76 -3.66 21.92 -3.03
C ALA A 76 -3.81 22.41 -1.58
N ALA A 77 -2.84 22.09 -0.72
CA ALA A 77 -2.83 22.58 0.66
C ALA A 77 -2.78 24.12 0.71
N ARG A 78 -1.98 24.74 -0.16
CA ARG A 78 -1.90 26.21 -0.29
C ARG A 78 -3.17 26.83 -0.87
N ALA A 79 -3.83 26.12 -1.81
CA ALA A 79 -5.06 26.57 -2.45
C ALA A 79 -6.32 26.25 -1.63
N GLY A 80 -6.23 25.45 -0.57
CA GLY A 80 -7.36 25.01 0.25
C GLY A 80 -8.37 24.11 -0.49
N LYS A 81 -7.93 23.41 -1.54
CA LYS A 81 -8.80 22.56 -2.39
C LYS A 81 -8.15 21.21 -2.59
N ALA A 82 -8.63 20.20 -1.87
CA ALA A 82 -8.10 18.84 -1.91
C ALA A 82 -8.38 18.14 -3.25
N PRO A 83 -7.38 17.58 -3.94
CA PRO A 83 -7.60 16.69 -5.09
C PRO A 83 -8.15 15.34 -4.64
N ALA A 84 -7.73 14.85 -3.47
CA ALA A 84 -8.31 13.75 -2.74
C ALA A 84 -8.44 14.12 -1.26
N ASP A 85 -9.48 13.63 -0.57
CA ASP A 85 -9.66 13.82 0.88
C ASP A 85 -8.83 12.82 1.66
N VAL A 86 -8.84 11.56 1.24
CA VAL A 86 -8.01 10.47 1.75
C VAL A 86 -7.13 9.95 0.62
N SER A 87 -5.88 9.67 0.91
CA SER A 87 -4.88 9.20 -0.04
C SER A 87 -4.24 7.92 0.46
N MET A 88 -4.02 6.95 -0.44
CA MET A 88 -3.26 5.73 -0.14
C MET A 88 -1.80 5.95 -0.48
N MET A 89 -0.95 6.04 0.53
CA MET A 89 0.47 6.33 0.36
C MET A 89 1.32 5.11 0.69
N ALA A 90 2.25 4.74 -0.21
CA ALA A 90 3.37 3.87 0.16
C ALA A 90 4.28 4.58 1.17
N MET A 91 5.04 3.82 1.97
CA MET A 91 5.80 4.38 3.09
C MET A 91 6.80 5.48 2.67
N GLY A 92 7.48 5.34 1.55
CA GLY A 92 8.41 6.36 1.10
C GLY A 92 7.75 7.74 0.84
N PRO A 93 6.71 7.83 0.00
CA PRO A 93 5.93 9.05 -0.16
C PRO A 93 5.23 9.50 1.12
N MET A 94 4.74 8.59 1.98
CA MET A 94 4.14 8.92 3.27
C MET A 94 5.11 9.73 4.13
N LEU A 95 6.35 9.27 4.31
CA LEU A 95 7.39 9.93 5.09
C LEU A 95 7.82 11.27 4.48
N ARG A 96 7.90 11.38 3.14
CA ARG A 96 8.18 12.66 2.48
C ARG A 96 7.05 13.68 2.66
N GLY A 97 5.81 13.22 2.57
CA GLY A 97 4.63 14.05 2.85
C GLY A 97 4.56 14.49 4.31
N GLN A 98 4.95 13.61 5.23
CA GLN A 98 5.07 13.91 6.65
C GLN A 98 6.05 15.08 6.91
N LYS A 99 7.24 15.07 6.31
CA LYS A 99 8.22 16.16 6.40
C LYS A 99 7.71 17.50 5.85
N ARG A 100 6.73 17.46 4.96
CA ARG A 100 6.08 18.66 4.37
C ARG A 100 4.76 19.00 5.08
N GLU A 101 4.42 18.26 6.15
CA GLU A 101 3.16 18.40 6.89
C GLU A 101 1.91 18.34 5.98
N LEU A 102 1.89 17.44 5.04
CA LEU A 102 0.79 17.27 4.09
C LEU A 102 -0.37 16.40 4.65
N TRP A 103 -0.18 15.78 5.80
CA TRP A 103 -1.17 14.92 6.42
C TRP A 103 -1.85 15.59 7.61
N THR A 104 -3.17 15.44 7.69
CA THR A 104 -3.94 15.89 8.85
C THR A 104 -3.77 14.89 9.99
N PRO A 105 -3.37 15.33 11.21
CA PRO A 105 -3.34 14.43 12.37
C PRO A 105 -4.71 13.83 12.66
N LEU A 106 -4.72 12.54 13.01
CA LEU A 106 -5.93 11.75 13.24
C LEU A 106 -6.22 11.60 14.74
N ASP A 107 -7.50 11.68 15.08
CA ASP A 107 -8.03 11.30 16.40
C ASP A 107 -8.45 9.82 16.36
N LEU A 108 -7.66 8.94 16.98
CA LEU A 108 -7.94 7.50 17.01
C LEU A 108 -9.25 7.15 17.77
N ALA A 109 -9.75 8.03 18.64
CA ALA A 109 -11.05 7.81 19.29
C ALA A 109 -12.20 7.78 18.26
N LYS A 110 -12.02 8.42 17.11
CA LYS A 110 -12.97 8.41 15.98
C LYS A 110 -12.76 7.24 15.02
N ILE A 111 -11.73 6.42 15.23
CA ILE A 111 -11.41 5.23 14.45
C ILE A 111 -11.30 4.02 15.40
N PRO A 112 -12.36 3.61 16.10
CA PRO A 112 -12.28 2.57 17.12
C PRO A 112 -11.69 1.24 16.60
N ASN A 113 -11.89 0.90 15.33
CA ASN A 113 -11.33 -0.29 14.71
C ASN A 113 -9.80 -0.24 14.52
N HIS A 114 -9.14 0.89 14.79
CA HIS A 114 -7.67 0.96 14.79
C HIS A 114 -7.03 -0.06 15.75
N THR A 115 -7.73 -0.47 16.81
CA THR A 115 -7.28 -1.48 17.78
C THR A 115 -7.13 -2.89 17.16
N ASN A 116 -7.75 -3.13 16.02
CA ASN A 116 -7.62 -4.38 15.26
C ASN A 116 -6.31 -4.44 14.47
N LEU A 117 -5.71 -3.27 14.17
CA LEU A 117 -4.50 -3.18 13.36
C LEU A 117 -3.29 -3.78 14.10
N LEU A 118 -2.37 -4.34 13.36
CA LEU A 118 -1.04 -4.65 13.85
C LEU A 118 -0.28 -3.33 14.14
N ALA A 119 0.56 -3.34 15.15
CA ALA A 119 1.24 -2.12 15.63
C ALA A 119 1.98 -1.31 14.53
N PRO A 120 2.67 -1.92 13.54
CA PRO A 120 3.32 -1.18 12.46
C PRO A 120 2.37 -0.39 11.56
N PHE A 121 1.07 -0.69 11.61
CA PHE A 121 0.05 -0.06 10.76
C PHE A 121 -0.68 1.13 11.42
N VAL A 122 -0.19 1.62 12.55
CA VAL A 122 -0.60 2.91 13.11
C VAL A 122 0.57 3.87 12.94
N HIS A 123 0.56 4.61 11.82
CA HIS A 123 1.65 5.50 11.44
C HIS A 123 1.60 6.81 12.23
N ARG A 124 2.79 7.37 12.57
CA ARG A 124 2.89 8.55 13.42
C ARG A 124 3.94 9.54 12.93
N TYR A 125 3.67 10.81 13.20
CA TYR A 125 4.71 11.84 13.23
C TYR A 125 5.76 11.54 14.31
N PRO A 126 6.98 12.11 14.19
CA PRO A 126 8.01 11.97 15.24
C PRO A 126 7.57 12.48 16.62
N ASP A 127 6.61 13.40 16.69
CA ASP A 127 6.02 13.92 17.92
C ASP A 127 4.91 13.03 18.52
N GLY A 128 4.61 11.88 17.89
CA GLY A 128 3.64 10.89 18.33
C GLY A 128 2.22 11.09 17.82
N ARG A 129 1.89 12.22 17.18
CA ARG A 129 0.58 12.40 16.53
C ARG A 129 0.39 11.35 15.45
N VAL A 130 -0.79 10.75 15.36
CA VAL A 130 -1.12 9.80 14.29
C VAL A 130 -1.40 10.57 13.01
N ASP A 131 -0.78 10.18 11.90
CA ASP A 131 -0.97 10.78 10.57
C ASP A 131 -1.49 9.81 9.52
N GLY A 132 -1.59 8.52 9.88
CA GLY A 132 -2.17 7.53 8.99
C GLY A 132 -2.41 6.18 9.67
N ILE A 133 -3.20 5.35 9.01
CA ILE A 133 -3.46 3.96 9.41
C ILE A 133 -3.25 3.03 8.22
N GLY A 134 -2.92 1.77 8.50
CA GLY A 134 -2.67 0.77 7.46
C GLY A 134 -3.84 0.60 6.50
N ALA A 135 -3.56 0.78 5.23
CA ALA A 135 -4.49 0.56 4.14
C ALA A 135 -4.44 -0.87 3.66
N VAL A 136 -3.27 -1.28 3.25
CA VAL A 136 -2.94 -2.60 2.68
C VAL A 136 -1.52 -2.97 3.06
N SER A 137 -1.18 -4.27 3.02
CA SER A 137 0.21 -4.69 3.02
C SER A 137 0.47 -5.72 1.91
N TRP A 138 1.74 -5.84 1.55
CA TRP A 138 2.23 -6.79 0.57
C TRP A 138 3.61 -7.29 0.96
N TYR A 139 4.05 -8.34 0.30
CA TYR A 139 5.36 -8.91 0.59
C TYR A 139 6.26 -8.90 -0.63
N ILE A 140 7.52 -8.58 -0.43
CA ILE A 140 8.59 -8.93 -1.35
C ILE A 140 9.17 -10.26 -0.88
N THR A 141 9.23 -11.23 -1.81
CA THR A 141 9.67 -12.60 -1.53
C THR A 141 10.68 -13.06 -2.57
N LEU A 142 11.21 -14.26 -2.38
CA LEU A 142 11.93 -14.96 -3.45
C LEU A 142 10.94 -15.44 -4.50
N VAL A 143 11.28 -15.20 -5.77
CA VAL A 143 10.54 -15.73 -6.92
C VAL A 143 11.45 -16.59 -7.77
N SER A 144 10.90 -17.64 -8.37
CA SER A 144 11.65 -18.52 -9.25
C SER A 144 10.79 -19.06 -10.38
N ASN A 145 11.42 -19.27 -11.56
CA ASN A 145 10.81 -19.99 -12.67
C ASN A 145 10.89 -21.49 -12.40
N THR A 146 9.75 -22.18 -12.40
CA THR A 146 9.63 -23.59 -12.00
C THR A 146 10.22 -24.56 -13.04
N ASN A 147 10.34 -24.17 -14.31
CA ASN A 147 10.99 -24.95 -15.34
C ASN A 147 12.52 -24.97 -15.18
N VAL A 148 13.10 -23.88 -14.64
CA VAL A 148 14.55 -23.76 -14.42
C VAL A 148 14.93 -24.23 -13.03
N PHE A 149 14.12 -23.92 -12.02
CA PHE A 149 14.29 -24.34 -10.63
C PHE A 149 13.09 -25.15 -10.18
N PRO A 150 13.05 -26.49 -10.42
CA PRO A 150 11.94 -27.34 -10.02
C PRO A 150 11.69 -27.32 -8.49
N GLN A 151 12.77 -27.18 -7.71
CA GLN A 151 12.69 -27.04 -6.26
C GLN A 151 12.60 -25.57 -5.85
N ALA A 152 11.74 -25.28 -4.86
CA ALA A 152 11.61 -23.95 -4.31
C ALA A 152 12.88 -23.52 -3.58
N PRO A 153 13.34 -22.25 -3.74
CA PRO A 153 14.34 -21.69 -2.84
C PRO A 153 13.74 -21.62 -1.42
N THR A 154 14.56 -21.74 -0.39
CA THR A 154 14.10 -21.80 1.00
C THR A 154 14.63 -20.68 1.88
N SER A 155 15.65 -19.97 1.40
CA SER A 155 16.38 -18.94 2.13
C SER A 155 16.77 -17.81 1.18
N TRP A 156 16.80 -16.59 1.68
CA TRP A 156 17.44 -15.49 0.96
C TRP A 156 18.90 -15.78 0.60
N ALA A 157 19.61 -16.58 1.44
CA ALA A 157 20.98 -16.98 1.17
C ALA A 157 21.14 -17.76 -0.14
N ASP A 158 20.09 -18.37 -0.66
CA ASP A 158 20.11 -19.11 -1.94
C ASP A 158 20.51 -18.20 -3.10
N MET A 159 20.29 -16.88 -3.00
CA MET A 159 20.73 -15.91 -4.00
C MET A 159 22.26 -15.78 -4.08
N TRP A 160 23.01 -16.12 -3.02
CA TRP A 160 24.49 -16.09 -2.98
C TRP A 160 25.10 -17.42 -3.44
N ALA A 161 24.32 -18.45 -3.72
CA ALA A 161 24.84 -19.75 -4.12
C ALA A 161 25.53 -19.69 -5.49
N PRO A 162 26.67 -20.39 -5.68
CA PRO A 162 27.45 -20.33 -6.92
C PRO A 162 26.71 -20.79 -8.19
N ASP A 163 25.72 -21.68 -8.02
CA ASP A 163 24.88 -22.18 -9.11
C ASP A 163 23.88 -21.14 -9.63
N LYS A 164 23.81 -19.97 -9.00
CA LYS A 164 22.96 -18.84 -9.40
C LYS A 164 23.66 -17.83 -10.31
N LYS A 165 24.89 -18.09 -10.72
CA LYS A 165 25.65 -17.19 -11.62
C LYS A 165 24.80 -16.80 -12.84
N ASP A 166 24.72 -15.47 -13.09
CA ASP A 166 23.96 -14.84 -14.20
C ASP A 166 22.47 -15.26 -14.26
N LYS A 167 21.83 -15.49 -13.09
CA LYS A 167 20.42 -15.95 -13.01
C LYS A 167 19.51 -15.05 -12.24
N LEU A 168 20.00 -14.01 -11.58
CA LEU A 168 19.20 -13.18 -10.70
C LEU A 168 18.77 -11.87 -11.34
N GLY A 169 17.50 -11.50 -11.07
CA GLY A 169 16.99 -10.14 -11.25
C GLY A 169 16.73 -9.49 -9.90
N LEU A 170 17.36 -8.33 -9.65
CA LEU A 170 17.24 -7.59 -8.42
C LEU A 170 16.91 -6.13 -8.70
N LEU A 171 16.11 -5.50 -7.83
CA LEU A 171 15.72 -4.10 -7.98
C LEU A 171 16.92 -3.17 -7.75
N ALA A 172 17.15 -2.25 -8.69
CA ALA A 172 18.31 -1.35 -8.69
C ALA A 172 18.21 -0.18 -7.69
N LEU A 173 17.09 0.00 -7.00
CA LEU A 173 16.86 1.12 -6.09
C LEU A 173 17.11 0.69 -4.65
N ALA A 174 18.05 1.33 -3.96
CA ALA A 174 18.42 1.00 -2.58
C ALA A 174 17.19 0.94 -1.63
N THR A 175 16.36 1.98 -1.67
CA THR A 175 15.21 2.15 -0.78
C THR A 175 14.07 1.15 -1.00
N ASN A 176 13.92 0.63 -2.23
CA ASN A 176 12.79 -0.21 -2.60
C ASN A 176 13.19 -1.67 -2.80
N SER A 177 14.50 -1.94 -2.89
CA SER A 177 14.99 -3.30 -3.00
C SER A 177 14.95 -4.05 -1.67
N PHE A 178 15.05 -3.33 -0.55
CA PHE A 178 15.19 -3.89 0.79
C PHE A 178 16.33 -4.90 0.94
N LEU A 179 17.28 -4.89 0.00
CA LEU A 179 18.40 -5.84 0.02
C LEU A 179 19.37 -5.61 1.16
N LEU A 180 19.42 -4.39 1.73
CA LEU A 180 20.18 -4.15 2.97
C LEU A 180 19.52 -4.89 4.13
N GLU A 181 18.23 -4.79 4.29
CA GLU A 181 17.44 -5.45 5.33
C GLU A 181 17.48 -6.98 5.17
N VAL A 182 17.31 -7.47 3.95
CA VAL A 182 17.42 -8.89 3.59
C VAL A 182 18.80 -9.43 3.95
N THR A 183 19.87 -8.75 3.51
CA THR A 183 21.26 -9.17 3.77
C THR A 183 21.58 -9.10 5.26
N ALA A 184 21.15 -8.04 5.94
CA ALA A 184 21.36 -7.88 7.39
C ALA A 184 20.67 -9.00 8.18
N THR A 185 19.44 -9.34 7.85
CA THR A 185 18.68 -10.40 8.50
C THR A 185 19.28 -11.76 8.22
N THR A 186 19.66 -12.03 6.98
CA THR A 186 20.18 -13.34 6.56
C THR A 186 21.56 -13.66 7.15
N PHE A 187 22.45 -12.67 7.22
CA PHE A 187 23.86 -12.90 7.55
C PHE A 187 24.38 -12.26 8.86
N PHE A 188 23.61 -11.32 9.42
CA PHE A 188 24.06 -10.56 10.59
C PHE A 188 23.09 -10.61 11.78
N GLY A 189 22.10 -11.50 11.74
CA GLY A 189 21.16 -11.72 12.84
C GLY A 189 20.08 -10.64 12.99
N GLY A 190 19.82 -9.82 11.97
CA GLY A 190 18.76 -8.83 11.96
C GLY A 190 19.20 -7.43 11.53
N THR A 191 18.23 -6.53 11.41
CA THR A 191 18.44 -5.18 10.84
C THR A 191 19.14 -4.19 11.77
N LYS A 192 19.39 -4.54 13.04
CA LYS A 192 20.08 -3.66 14.02
C LYS A 192 21.48 -3.22 13.55
N ILE A 193 22.18 -4.05 12.79
CA ILE A 193 23.49 -3.70 12.22
C ILE A 193 23.43 -2.45 11.33
N LEU A 194 22.25 -2.13 10.78
CA LEU A 194 22.02 -0.95 9.93
C LEU A 194 21.93 0.38 10.70
N ASP A 195 22.01 0.36 12.03
CA ASP A 195 21.96 1.57 12.85
C ASP A 195 23.20 2.46 12.67
N THR A 196 24.29 1.93 12.13
CA THR A 196 25.54 2.66 11.93
C THR A 196 26.07 2.56 10.50
N LYS A 197 26.81 3.57 10.06
CA LYS A 197 27.46 3.55 8.73
C LYS A 197 28.43 2.38 8.58
N GLU A 198 29.17 2.04 9.63
CA GLU A 198 30.11 0.91 9.67
C GLU A 198 29.35 -0.41 9.45
N GLY A 199 28.20 -0.56 10.10
CA GLY A 199 27.33 -1.70 9.94
C GLY A 199 26.75 -1.79 8.52
N ILE A 200 26.28 -0.68 7.98
CA ILE A 200 25.78 -0.59 6.58
C ILE A 200 26.89 -0.97 5.58
N ILE A 201 28.15 -0.52 5.79
CA ILE A 201 29.28 -0.91 4.94
C ILE A 201 29.50 -2.41 4.98
N LYS A 202 29.46 -3.04 6.16
CA LYS A 202 29.61 -4.51 6.29
C LYS A 202 28.50 -5.24 5.50
N VAL A 203 27.26 -4.76 5.60
CA VAL A 203 26.13 -5.33 4.87
C VAL A 203 26.29 -5.11 3.36
N LEU A 204 26.71 -3.93 2.90
CA LEU A 204 26.98 -3.66 1.48
C LEU A 204 28.12 -4.54 0.93
N ASN A 205 29.19 -4.76 1.69
CA ASN A 205 30.28 -5.64 1.30
C ASN A 205 29.79 -7.09 1.14
N LYS A 206 28.95 -7.58 2.05
CA LYS A 206 28.34 -8.90 1.93
C LYS A 206 27.39 -8.96 0.74
N LEU A 207 26.60 -7.92 0.52
CA LEU A 207 25.70 -7.84 -0.64
C LEU A 207 26.48 -7.80 -1.95
N ALA A 208 27.65 -7.17 -2.01
CA ALA A 208 28.48 -7.14 -3.21
C ALA A 208 28.90 -8.54 -3.70
N GLU A 209 28.96 -9.53 -2.82
CA GLU A 209 29.29 -10.93 -3.20
C GLU A 209 28.24 -11.56 -4.14
N ILE A 210 26.99 -11.03 -4.15
CA ILE A 210 25.93 -11.53 -5.04
C ILE A 210 26.09 -11.12 -6.51
N LYS A 211 26.91 -10.10 -6.79
CA LYS A 211 27.02 -9.48 -8.13
C LYS A 211 27.27 -10.46 -9.26
N PRO A 212 28.14 -11.49 -9.13
CA PRO A 212 28.34 -12.47 -10.19
C PRO A 212 27.08 -13.27 -10.54
N ASN A 213 26.09 -13.29 -9.64
CA ASN A 213 24.83 -14.00 -9.82
C ASN A 213 23.76 -13.11 -10.48
N VAL A 214 23.94 -11.77 -10.46
CA VAL A 214 22.94 -10.82 -10.96
C VAL A 214 23.12 -10.62 -12.46
N LYS A 215 22.12 -11.05 -13.24
CA LYS A 215 22.02 -10.80 -14.68
C LYS A 215 21.43 -9.42 -14.96
N LEU A 216 20.48 -8.97 -14.10
CA LEU A 216 19.77 -7.70 -14.30
C LEU A 216 19.54 -6.98 -12.96
N TRP A 217 20.03 -5.76 -12.86
CA TRP A 217 19.57 -4.77 -11.90
C TRP A 217 18.42 -4.01 -12.53
N TYR A 218 17.17 -4.48 -12.30
CA TYR A 218 16.01 -3.90 -12.96
C TYR A 218 15.53 -2.60 -12.30
N ARG A 219 14.91 -1.74 -13.11
CA ARG A 219 14.20 -0.52 -12.67
C ARG A 219 12.74 -0.56 -13.12
N ASP A 220 12.45 -1.36 -14.12
CA ASP A 220 11.12 -1.64 -14.62
C ASP A 220 10.70 -3.04 -14.16
N GLU A 221 9.66 -3.08 -13.35
CA GLU A 221 9.16 -4.32 -12.76
C GLU A 221 8.53 -5.24 -13.81
N GLY A 222 7.87 -4.65 -14.83
CA GLY A 222 7.30 -5.41 -15.94
C GLY A 222 8.37 -6.12 -16.77
N GLN A 223 9.53 -5.46 -16.97
CA GLN A 223 10.67 -6.09 -17.63
C GLN A 223 11.16 -7.34 -16.88
N PHE A 224 11.32 -7.22 -15.56
CA PHE A 224 11.75 -8.38 -14.76
C PHE A 224 10.68 -9.48 -14.74
N GLN A 225 9.41 -9.11 -14.62
CA GLN A 225 8.29 -10.07 -14.64
C GLN A 225 8.29 -10.89 -15.92
N GLN A 226 8.45 -10.28 -17.08
CA GLN A 226 8.54 -10.98 -18.38
C GLN A 226 9.76 -11.91 -18.45
N ALA A 227 10.92 -11.44 -17.99
CA ALA A 227 12.15 -12.23 -17.97
C ALA A 227 12.05 -13.43 -17.01
N LEU A 228 11.36 -13.27 -15.87
CA LEU A 228 11.07 -14.35 -14.93
C LEU A 228 10.12 -15.38 -15.54
N GLN A 229 9.04 -14.93 -16.17
CA GLN A 229 8.04 -15.82 -16.81
C GLN A 229 8.65 -16.62 -17.96
N SER A 230 9.48 -16.01 -18.79
CA SER A 230 10.18 -16.68 -19.89
C SER A 230 11.31 -17.62 -19.43
N GLY A 231 11.79 -17.46 -18.19
CA GLY A 231 12.96 -18.16 -17.67
C GLY A 231 14.30 -17.55 -18.11
N GLU A 232 14.30 -16.43 -18.79
CA GLU A 232 15.53 -15.70 -19.15
C GLU A 232 16.31 -15.25 -17.92
N ILE A 233 15.58 -14.75 -16.89
CA ILE A 233 16.12 -14.43 -15.57
C ILE A 233 15.29 -15.21 -14.56
N PRO A 234 15.72 -16.44 -14.23
CA PRO A 234 14.83 -17.41 -13.61
C PRO A 234 14.65 -17.27 -12.10
N MET A 235 15.30 -16.32 -11.44
CA MET A 235 15.18 -16.13 -9.99
C MET A 235 15.41 -14.66 -9.62
N GLY A 236 14.84 -14.25 -8.50
CA GLY A 236 15.07 -12.91 -7.92
C GLY A 236 14.18 -12.60 -6.75
N GLN A 237 14.11 -11.31 -6.41
CA GLN A 237 13.15 -10.77 -5.47
C GLN A 237 12.01 -10.11 -6.23
N TYR A 238 10.78 -10.34 -5.78
CA TYR A 238 9.61 -9.70 -6.41
C TYR A 238 8.40 -9.69 -5.50
N TYR A 239 7.35 -9.01 -5.91
CA TYR A 239 6.08 -8.96 -5.21
C TYR A 239 5.41 -10.34 -5.18
N HIS A 240 5.04 -10.78 -3.98
CA HIS A 240 4.41 -12.06 -3.74
C HIS A 240 3.07 -12.19 -4.46
N ASP A 241 2.22 -11.18 -4.33
CA ASP A 241 0.90 -11.11 -4.95
C ASP A 241 0.97 -11.12 -6.48
N VAL A 242 1.85 -10.32 -7.07
CA VAL A 242 2.03 -10.23 -8.53
C VAL A 242 2.54 -11.55 -9.11
N ALA A 243 3.53 -12.18 -8.46
CA ALA A 243 4.04 -13.48 -8.88
C ALA A 243 2.99 -14.59 -8.66
N GLY A 244 2.19 -14.50 -7.60
CA GLY A 244 1.08 -15.42 -7.33
C GLY A 244 -0.01 -15.33 -8.41
N LEU A 245 -0.37 -14.14 -8.86
CA LEU A 245 -1.31 -13.93 -9.97
C LEU A 245 -0.76 -14.53 -11.27
N ALA A 246 0.51 -14.28 -11.59
CA ALA A 246 1.14 -14.86 -12.78
C ALA A 246 1.13 -16.39 -12.75
N ALA A 247 1.36 -17.01 -11.59
CA ALA A 247 1.27 -18.45 -11.41
C ALA A 247 -0.17 -18.97 -11.60
N ALA A 248 -1.17 -18.23 -11.10
CA ALA A 248 -2.58 -18.57 -11.28
C ALA A 248 -3.02 -18.47 -12.76
N ASP A 249 -2.40 -17.59 -13.53
CA ASP A 249 -2.60 -17.46 -15.00
C ASP A 249 -1.82 -18.52 -15.81
N GLY A 250 -1.15 -19.46 -15.13
CA GLY A 250 -0.47 -20.60 -15.75
C GLY A 250 0.98 -20.34 -16.17
N HIS A 251 1.57 -19.21 -15.79
CA HIS A 251 3.00 -18.99 -16.01
C HIS A 251 3.85 -19.89 -15.09
N PRO A 252 5.01 -20.40 -15.55
CA PRO A 252 5.86 -21.29 -14.76
C PRO A 252 6.68 -20.52 -13.72
N VAL A 253 5.99 -19.79 -12.86
CA VAL A 253 6.59 -18.99 -11.79
C VAL A 253 6.08 -19.43 -10.42
N ARG A 254 6.89 -19.21 -9.41
CA ARG A 254 6.57 -19.50 -8.03
C ARG A 254 7.11 -18.39 -7.15
N THR A 255 6.32 -18.01 -6.15
CA THR A 255 6.75 -17.17 -5.04
C THR A 255 6.99 -18.04 -3.80
N THR A 256 7.98 -17.70 -3.00
CA THR A 256 8.36 -18.46 -1.81
C THR A 256 8.73 -17.52 -0.68
N PHE A 257 8.09 -17.67 0.48
CA PHE A 257 8.52 -17.00 1.70
C PHE A 257 9.80 -17.68 2.20
N PRO A 258 10.94 -16.98 2.26
CA PRO A 258 12.17 -17.52 2.81
C PRO A 258 12.04 -17.75 4.32
N LYS A 259 12.83 -18.66 4.86
CA LYS A 259 12.85 -18.97 6.32
C LYS A 259 13.16 -17.77 7.20
N GLU A 260 13.87 -16.77 6.67
CA GLU A 260 14.18 -15.52 7.36
C GLU A 260 13.01 -14.51 7.32
N GLY A 261 11.93 -14.84 6.62
CA GLY A 261 10.76 -14.00 6.38
C GLY A 261 10.81 -13.24 5.06
N GLY A 262 9.64 -12.98 4.49
CA GLY A 262 9.45 -12.02 3.40
C GLY A 262 9.59 -10.59 3.93
N VAL A 263 9.93 -9.63 3.07
CA VAL A 263 9.90 -8.21 3.46
C VAL A 263 8.46 -7.72 3.39
N MET A 264 7.91 -7.26 4.50
CA MET A 264 6.55 -6.73 4.58
C MET A 264 6.57 -5.22 4.39
N ASP A 265 6.04 -4.76 3.28
CA ASP A 265 5.81 -3.34 3.01
C ASP A 265 4.32 -3.01 3.05
N SER A 266 3.95 -1.73 3.05
CA SER A 266 2.57 -1.32 3.27
C SER A 266 2.21 -0.01 2.61
N GLY A 267 0.89 0.12 2.37
CA GLY A 267 0.22 1.39 2.09
C GLY A 267 -0.50 1.92 3.33
N VAL A 268 -0.58 3.22 3.42
CA VAL A 268 -1.18 3.96 4.54
C VAL A 268 -2.31 4.83 4.02
N TRP A 269 -3.48 4.78 4.67
CA TRP A 269 -4.52 5.79 4.50
C TRP A 269 -4.14 7.05 5.27
N ALA A 270 -3.99 8.16 4.59
CA ALA A 270 -3.73 9.46 5.19
C ALA A 270 -4.77 10.48 4.74
N VAL A 271 -5.22 11.36 5.64
CA VAL A 271 -6.09 12.48 5.29
C VAL A 271 -5.24 13.64 4.79
N THR A 272 -5.53 14.14 3.60
CA THR A 272 -4.77 15.26 3.02
C THR A 272 -5.05 16.57 3.76
N LYS A 273 -4.05 17.41 3.93
CA LYS A 273 -4.14 18.69 4.67
C LYS A 273 -5.22 19.64 4.14
N ALA A 274 -5.50 19.59 2.86
CA ALA A 274 -6.51 20.47 2.22
C ALA A 274 -7.94 19.94 2.37
N SER A 275 -8.13 18.69 2.86
CA SER A 275 -9.46 18.09 3.01
C SER A 275 -10.32 18.86 4.00
N LYS A 276 -11.61 18.96 3.70
CA LYS A 276 -12.68 19.48 4.58
C LYS A 276 -13.66 18.38 5.01
N LYS A 277 -13.32 17.10 4.72
CA LYS A 277 -14.18 15.93 4.89
C LYS A 277 -13.66 15.00 5.99
N LEU A 278 -13.23 15.57 7.11
CA LEU A 278 -12.56 14.80 8.18
C LEU A 278 -13.49 13.76 8.82
N GLU A 279 -14.76 14.07 9.01
CA GLU A 279 -15.73 13.12 9.59
C GLU A 279 -15.99 11.94 8.63
N GLU A 280 -16.19 12.22 7.34
CA GLU A 280 -16.33 11.16 6.33
C GLU A 280 -15.06 10.31 6.22
N ALA A 281 -13.88 10.93 6.33
CA ALA A 281 -12.60 10.23 6.33
C ALA A 281 -12.44 9.30 7.55
N TYR A 282 -12.87 9.72 8.75
CA TYR A 282 -12.89 8.86 9.93
C TYR A 282 -13.79 7.65 9.75
N ILE A 283 -14.99 7.84 9.21
CA ILE A 283 -15.93 6.75 8.93
C ILE A 283 -15.30 5.77 7.94
N PHE A 284 -14.66 6.28 6.88
CA PHE A 284 -13.97 5.47 5.87
C PHE A 284 -12.81 4.67 6.48
N MET A 285 -11.93 5.32 7.21
CA MET A 285 -10.77 4.67 7.85
C MET A 285 -11.21 3.62 8.87
N ASN A 286 -12.25 3.92 9.66
CA ASN A 286 -12.80 2.96 10.61
C ASN A 286 -13.40 1.73 9.91
N TYR A 287 -14.11 1.93 8.79
CA TYR A 287 -14.62 0.84 7.96
C TYR A 287 -13.49 -0.01 7.39
N MET A 288 -12.46 0.62 6.81
CA MET A 288 -11.32 -0.08 6.21
C MET A 288 -10.45 -0.85 7.22
N SER A 289 -10.52 -0.48 8.51
CA SER A 289 -9.81 -1.17 9.61
C SER A 289 -10.60 -2.36 10.20
N ARG A 290 -11.75 -2.70 9.64
CA ARG A 290 -12.55 -3.85 10.07
C ARG A 290 -11.93 -5.16 9.59
N PRO A 291 -11.89 -6.21 10.43
CA PRO A 291 -11.33 -7.51 10.05
C PRO A 291 -12.02 -8.17 8.85
N ASP A 292 -13.36 -8.09 8.76
CA ASP A 292 -14.14 -8.62 7.65
C ASP A 292 -13.84 -7.90 6.32
N ILE A 293 -13.62 -6.58 6.36
CA ILE A 293 -13.24 -5.79 5.20
C ILE A 293 -11.80 -6.10 4.77
N GLN A 294 -10.87 -6.24 5.72
CA GLN A 294 -9.49 -6.64 5.44
C GLN A 294 -9.44 -8.05 4.84
N ALA A 295 -10.22 -9.00 5.36
CA ALA A 295 -10.34 -10.33 4.76
C ALA A 295 -10.92 -10.29 3.34
N LYS A 296 -11.93 -9.44 3.12
CA LYS A 296 -12.49 -9.21 1.78
C LYS A 296 -11.46 -8.61 0.82
N MET A 297 -10.62 -7.68 1.29
CA MET A 297 -9.52 -7.11 0.50
C MET A 297 -8.50 -8.18 0.14
N SER A 298 -8.13 -9.07 1.07
CA SER A 298 -7.25 -10.20 0.77
C SER A 298 -7.79 -11.08 -0.35
N ARG A 299 -9.08 -11.40 -0.32
CA ARG A 299 -9.75 -12.23 -1.33
C ARG A 299 -9.97 -11.55 -2.68
N LYS A 300 -10.17 -10.24 -2.70
CA LYS A 300 -10.63 -9.50 -3.90
C LYS A 300 -9.61 -8.54 -4.49
N VAL A 301 -8.65 -8.09 -3.68
CA VAL A 301 -7.58 -7.19 -4.09
C VAL A 301 -6.22 -7.90 -4.09
N GLY A 302 -6.10 -9.02 -3.33
CA GLY A 302 -4.87 -9.80 -3.25
C GLY A 302 -3.84 -9.23 -2.28
N THR A 303 -4.26 -8.40 -1.31
CA THR A 303 -3.36 -7.77 -0.33
C THR A 303 -3.34 -8.54 0.98
N ALA A 304 -2.21 -8.53 1.67
CA ALA A 304 -2.15 -9.05 3.03
C ALA A 304 -2.93 -8.13 3.98
N PRO A 305 -3.62 -8.70 5.00
CA PRO A 305 -4.39 -7.89 5.94
C PRO A 305 -3.48 -7.05 6.84
N THR A 306 -3.90 -5.83 7.16
CA THR A 306 -3.22 -4.95 8.13
C THR A 306 -3.70 -5.19 9.57
N VAL A 307 -4.74 -6.00 9.74
CA VAL A 307 -5.29 -6.42 11.03
C VAL A 307 -4.70 -7.75 11.48
N LYS A 308 -4.85 -8.06 12.77
CA LYS A 308 -4.46 -9.35 13.33
C LYS A 308 -5.22 -10.48 12.64
N ARG A 309 -4.47 -11.53 12.24
CA ARG A 309 -5.04 -12.66 11.51
C ARG A 309 -6.20 -13.33 12.23
N GLU A 310 -6.05 -13.53 13.54
CA GLU A 310 -7.05 -14.20 14.39
C GLU A 310 -8.40 -13.48 14.46
N LEU A 311 -8.46 -12.23 14.03
CA LEU A 311 -9.70 -11.46 13.93
C LEU A 311 -10.40 -11.64 12.58
N THR A 312 -9.70 -12.21 11.58
CA THR A 312 -10.24 -12.43 10.25
C THR A 312 -10.84 -13.84 10.11
N ASP A 313 -11.71 -14.03 9.12
CA ASP A 313 -12.27 -15.33 8.73
C ASP A 313 -11.48 -16.01 7.60
N LEU A 314 -10.24 -15.55 7.33
CA LEU A 314 -9.39 -16.14 6.29
C LEU A 314 -9.01 -17.58 6.67
N THR A 315 -9.23 -18.51 5.75
CA THR A 315 -8.66 -19.84 5.86
C THR A 315 -7.14 -19.81 5.80
N ASP A 316 -6.47 -20.90 6.20
CA ASP A 316 -5.00 -20.99 6.11
C ASP A 316 -4.50 -20.84 4.67
N ALA A 317 -5.24 -21.40 3.71
CA ALA A 317 -4.92 -21.28 2.29
C ALA A 317 -5.07 -19.83 1.77
N GLU A 318 -6.18 -19.15 2.12
CA GLU A 318 -6.40 -17.77 1.73
C GLU A 318 -5.36 -16.82 2.38
N PHE A 319 -5.06 -17.04 3.66
CA PHE A 319 -4.01 -16.27 4.33
C PHE A 319 -2.63 -16.53 3.71
N GLY A 320 -2.28 -17.81 3.46
CA GLY A 320 -1.01 -18.22 2.85
C GLY A 320 -0.81 -17.70 1.43
N SER A 321 -1.90 -17.36 0.70
CA SER A 321 -1.81 -16.77 -0.64
C SER A 321 -1.40 -15.30 -0.64
N VAL A 322 -1.52 -14.58 0.46
CA VAL A 322 -1.23 -13.14 0.57
C VAL A 322 -0.23 -12.79 1.67
N SER A 323 0.08 -13.72 2.59
CA SER A 323 0.89 -13.48 3.79
C SER A 323 1.58 -14.76 4.25
N SER A 324 2.32 -14.70 5.35
CA SER A 324 3.01 -15.83 5.96
C SER A 324 2.95 -15.77 7.50
N ALA A 325 2.99 -16.94 8.14
CA ALA A 325 3.18 -17.06 9.58
C ALA A 325 4.65 -16.84 10.01
N ILE A 326 5.60 -16.85 9.05
CA ILE A 326 7.01 -16.54 9.32
C ILE A 326 7.11 -15.04 9.65
N PRO A 327 7.76 -14.63 10.75
CA PRO A 327 7.91 -13.23 11.09
C PRO A 327 8.54 -12.45 9.93
N PRO A 328 7.95 -11.32 9.51
CA PRO A 328 8.44 -10.56 8.37
C PRO A 328 9.71 -9.78 8.69
N ILE A 329 10.48 -9.49 7.65
CA ILE A 329 11.51 -8.44 7.67
C ILE A 329 10.78 -7.09 7.52
N ILE A 330 10.98 -6.19 8.48
CA ILE A 330 10.40 -4.85 8.45
C ILE A 330 11.40 -3.87 7.82
N PRO A 331 10.99 -3.11 6.78
CA PRO A 331 11.83 -2.09 6.16
C PRO A 331 12.35 -1.04 7.14
N ARG A 332 13.61 -0.64 6.97
CA ARG A 332 14.29 0.39 7.76
C ARG A 332 14.25 1.72 7.02
N TYR A 333 13.05 2.26 6.85
CA TYR A 333 12.87 3.55 6.17
C TYR A 333 13.61 4.71 6.84
N ASP A 334 13.84 4.63 8.15
CA ASP A 334 14.59 5.60 8.93
C ASP A 334 16.02 5.81 8.41
N ILE A 335 16.74 4.73 8.05
CA ILE A 335 18.10 4.85 7.53
C ILE A 335 18.17 5.60 6.18
N TYR A 336 17.12 5.50 5.39
CA TYR A 336 17.05 6.13 4.06
C TYR A 336 16.49 7.55 4.11
N PHE A 337 15.50 7.82 4.95
CA PHE A 337 14.78 9.10 4.93
C PHE A 337 15.21 10.04 6.05
N GLU A 338 15.82 9.55 7.12
CA GLU A 338 16.18 10.38 8.28
C GLU A 338 17.68 10.42 8.55
N LEU A 339 18.39 9.29 8.43
CA LEU A 339 19.76 9.18 8.93
C LEU A 339 20.84 9.31 7.83
N TYR A 340 20.74 8.50 6.75
CA TYR A 340 21.89 8.28 5.85
C TYR A 340 21.54 8.30 4.35
N GLY A 341 20.35 8.74 3.94
CA GLY A 341 19.79 8.53 2.60
C GLY A 341 20.72 8.77 1.42
N ASP A 342 21.24 10.01 1.27
CA ASP A 342 22.12 10.34 0.13
C ASP A 342 23.42 9.54 0.17
N TRP A 343 23.97 9.31 1.36
CA TRP A 343 25.17 8.52 1.54
C TRP A 343 24.93 7.05 1.17
N ILE A 344 23.80 6.46 1.59
CA ILE A 344 23.42 5.08 1.20
C ILE A 344 23.25 5.01 -0.33
N ASN A 345 22.53 5.93 -0.94
CA ASN A 345 22.32 5.95 -2.39
C ASN A 345 23.65 6.03 -3.17
N THR A 346 24.60 6.81 -2.68
CA THR A 346 25.95 6.89 -3.26
C THR A 346 26.66 5.55 -3.14
N LYS A 347 26.73 4.96 -1.94
CA LYS A 347 27.40 3.67 -1.72
C LYS A 347 26.73 2.51 -2.43
N TRP A 348 25.40 2.52 -2.50
CA TRP A 348 24.62 1.57 -3.28
C TRP A 348 24.98 1.63 -4.77
N THR A 349 24.96 2.84 -5.34
CA THR A 349 25.30 3.04 -6.75
C THR A 349 26.72 2.57 -7.05
N GLU A 350 27.69 2.91 -6.19
CA GLU A 350 29.07 2.41 -6.31
C GLU A 350 29.10 0.87 -6.29
N MET A 351 28.33 0.23 -5.41
CA MET A 351 28.30 -1.22 -5.26
C MET A 351 27.72 -1.90 -6.50
N ILE A 352 26.57 -1.43 -7.05
CA ILE A 352 25.92 -2.10 -8.19
C ILE A 352 26.60 -1.83 -9.54
N THR A 353 27.41 -0.76 -9.67
CA THR A 353 28.02 -0.34 -10.95
C THR A 353 29.48 -0.73 -11.10
N LYS A 354 30.23 -0.89 -10.01
CA LYS A 354 31.65 -1.32 -10.01
C LYS A 354 31.75 -2.83 -9.84
#